data_adcd2324621924d5b2f088170dca67d3
#
_entry.id   adcd2324621924d5b2f088170dca67d3
#
_cell.length_a   1.000
_cell.length_b   1.000
_cell.length_c   1.000
_cell.angle_alpha   90.00
_cell.angle_beta   90.00
_cell.angle_gamma   90.00
#
_symmetry.space_group_name_H-M   'P 1'
#
loop_
_entity.id
_entity.type
_entity.pdbx_description
1 polymer ?
#
loop_
_entity_poly.entity_id
_entity_poly.type
_entity_poly.pdbx_seq_one_letter_code
_entity_poly.pdbx_strand_id
1 'polypeptide(L)'
;MDKITNFLNAKISGLVTSKPEILADYARDASILEIMPKLLCIPESVEDVQYLVRFANELAKKGYQLPVVVRGSGLDQSGADLTEGMIISTEKLNQIQEIDDRVRLVRVQAGVTLGQLNSALALFGLRLPIEADPRETIGGLVSNFYTDKIAKKYGSIYYYVDRIEAVLSNGDLFQSQTLNAHGLKYAKNKKDFVSTLYQGIDQLRQENKEQLEDLKENNHARTGYHMITEVQLSPHEFDLSPLFFGAQGSLGVITELILKVIPLSRPTKQALFGFRDLKTAVDFMSELKKLQPLRIDFYDRRLVNLEQVKTLTIGLDLGETKYLICTEFDDNYFKNQSNLKRLKKLSYQKELAIIDQPEITNLIAHINKSLIAYRNDSSVVERVIIADRSYIPKTEFYSFVDSIKTLEKIFNQELPLFGSFMTNLYSLRPSFDLSQVNDRKQLLRFLQQYSKLIYDSNGNLCGGSAEGQVQALMVNQNTSARTLNLYHQIKTLFDPHNILNPKIKQGASLANVARFMRISAQIGLIRQD
;
A
#
# COMPACT_ATOMS: atom_id res chain seq x y z
N MET A 1 -8.91 13.41 29.51
CA MET A 1 -8.58 13.87 28.16
C MET A 1 -9.00 15.32 27.92
N ASP A 2 -10.11 15.80 28.44
CA ASP A 2 -10.64 17.16 28.16
C ASP A 2 -9.66 18.31 28.41
N LYS A 3 -8.84 18.24 29.46
CA LYS A 3 -7.79 19.26 29.70
C LYS A 3 -6.75 19.31 28.61
N ILE A 4 -6.34 18.15 28.05
CA ILE A 4 -5.38 18.05 26.95
C ILE A 4 -6.03 18.56 25.67
N THR A 5 -7.26 18.15 25.40
CA THR A 5 -8.06 18.59 24.25
C THR A 5 -8.21 20.12 24.22
N ASN A 6 -8.63 20.72 25.34
CA ASN A 6 -8.78 22.17 25.46
C ASN A 6 -7.44 22.92 25.32
N PHE A 7 -6.37 22.35 25.90
CA PHE A 7 -5.03 22.93 25.77
C PHE A 7 -4.55 22.92 24.31
N LEU A 8 -4.70 21.79 23.60
CA LEU A 8 -4.27 21.67 22.21
C LEU A 8 -5.11 22.54 21.29
N ASN A 9 -6.45 22.60 21.46
CA ASN A 9 -7.32 23.49 20.68
C ASN A 9 -6.98 24.99 20.84
N ALA A 10 -6.39 25.37 21.96
CA ALA A 10 -5.92 26.77 22.17
C ALA A 10 -4.56 27.03 21.48
N LYS A 11 -3.92 26.03 20.88
CA LYS A 11 -2.55 26.12 20.34
C LYS A 11 -2.44 25.83 18.85
N ILE A 12 -3.45 25.19 18.26
CA ILE A 12 -3.50 24.90 16.82
C ILE A 12 -4.71 25.59 16.19
N SER A 13 -4.66 25.83 14.91
CA SER A 13 -5.80 26.35 14.14
C SER A 13 -6.83 25.29 13.80
N GLY A 14 -6.41 24.03 13.73
CA GLY A 14 -7.27 22.88 13.48
C GLY A 14 -8.10 22.44 14.68
N LEU A 15 -8.71 21.26 14.57
CA LEU A 15 -9.58 20.67 15.60
C LEU A 15 -8.87 19.56 16.37
N VAL A 16 -9.04 19.56 17.70
CA VAL A 16 -8.72 18.40 18.56
C VAL A 16 -9.97 17.96 19.30
N THR A 17 -10.26 16.67 19.32
CA THR A 17 -11.41 16.10 20.02
C THR A 17 -11.08 14.81 20.76
N SER A 18 -11.74 14.60 21.89
CA SER A 18 -11.77 13.34 22.65
C SER A 18 -13.19 12.77 22.79
N LYS A 19 -14.15 13.28 21.99
CA LYS A 19 -15.55 12.83 22.04
C LYS A 19 -15.67 11.41 21.49
N PRO A 20 -16.19 10.44 22.29
CA PRO A 20 -16.24 9.03 21.88
C PRO A 20 -17.00 8.80 20.58
N GLU A 21 -18.05 9.57 20.32
CA GLU A 21 -18.89 9.44 19.13
C GLU A 21 -18.08 9.74 17.84
N ILE A 22 -17.20 10.75 17.91
CA ILE A 22 -16.33 11.11 16.78
C ILE A 22 -15.15 10.13 16.67
N LEU A 23 -14.56 9.76 17.80
CA LEU A 23 -13.44 8.82 17.83
C LEU A 23 -13.81 7.44 17.27
N ALA A 24 -15.07 7.01 17.42
CA ALA A 24 -15.57 5.74 16.90
C ALA A 24 -15.44 5.65 15.36
N ASP A 25 -15.61 6.75 14.63
CA ASP A 25 -15.46 6.80 13.17
C ASP A 25 -13.99 6.58 12.74
N TYR A 26 -13.04 6.84 13.62
CA TYR A 26 -11.60 6.68 13.37
C TYR A 26 -11.00 5.43 14.06
N ALA A 27 -11.84 4.66 14.76
CA ALA A 27 -11.38 3.42 15.41
C ALA A 27 -11.15 2.25 14.45
N ARG A 28 -11.58 2.37 13.19
CA ARG A 28 -11.50 1.33 12.16
C ARG A 28 -10.91 1.88 10.87
N ASP A 29 -10.23 1.00 10.15
CA ASP A 29 -9.79 1.18 8.77
C ASP A 29 -10.31 0.01 7.89
N ALA A 30 -9.70 -0.25 6.74
CA ALA A 30 -10.08 -1.38 5.91
C ALA A 30 -9.45 -2.72 6.37
N SER A 31 -8.69 -2.74 7.48
CA SER A 31 -8.12 -3.96 8.06
C SER A 31 -9.13 -4.71 8.96
N ILE A 32 -8.65 -5.78 9.54
CA ILE A 32 -9.41 -6.59 10.51
C ILE A 32 -9.40 -6.01 11.93
N LEU A 33 -8.79 -4.84 12.15
CA LEU A 33 -8.59 -4.27 13.48
C LEU A 33 -9.62 -3.18 13.81
N GLU A 34 -9.85 -3.01 15.11
CA GLU A 34 -10.61 -1.91 15.69
C GLU A 34 -9.86 -1.42 16.93
N ILE A 35 -9.34 -0.19 16.89
CA ILE A 35 -8.54 0.40 17.96
C ILE A 35 -9.05 1.81 18.24
N MET A 36 -9.71 2.00 19.39
CA MET A 36 -10.23 3.29 19.81
C MET A 36 -9.09 4.25 20.16
N PRO A 37 -8.93 5.37 19.46
CA PRO A 37 -7.93 6.38 19.80
C PRO A 37 -8.34 7.17 21.05
N LYS A 38 -7.39 7.81 21.72
CA LYS A 38 -7.65 8.75 22.83
C LYS A 38 -7.93 10.16 22.34
N LEU A 39 -7.30 10.56 21.25
CA LEU A 39 -7.42 11.88 20.64
C LEU A 39 -7.48 11.75 19.12
N LEU A 40 -8.33 12.58 18.52
CA LEU A 40 -8.31 12.89 17.10
C LEU A 40 -7.89 14.33 16.94
N CYS A 41 -6.88 14.58 16.10
CA CYS A 41 -6.40 15.90 15.72
C CYS A 41 -6.54 16.06 14.21
N ILE A 42 -7.16 17.14 13.77
CA ILE A 42 -7.39 17.52 12.39
C ILE A 42 -6.68 18.84 12.13
N PRO A 43 -5.36 18.82 11.87
CA PRO A 43 -4.57 20.04 11.62
C PRO A 43 -4.99 20.71 10.32
N GLU A 44 -4.94 22.06 10.29
CA GLU A 44 -5.17 22.88 9.10
C GLU A 44 -3.87 23.41 8.47
N SER A 45 -2.75 23.28 9.19
CA SER A 45 -1.44 23.73 8.73
C SER A 45 -0.32 22.76 9.11
N VAL A 46 0.86 22.96 8.52
CA VAL A 46 2.08 22.21 8.86
C VAL A 46 2.53 22.56 10.28
N GLU A 47 2.35 23.80 10.69
CA GLU A 47 2.67 24.30 12.04
C GLU A 47 1.84 23.59 13.10
N ASP A 48 0.56 23.30 12.81
CA ASP A 48 -0.28 22.50 13.70
C ASP A 48 0.30 21.09 13.88
N VAL A 49 0.71 20.44 12.77
CA VAL A 49 1.35 19.11 12.82
C VAL A 49 2.63 19.16 13.64
N GLN A 50 3.49 20.16 13.42
CA GLN A 50 4.72 20.36 14.20
C GLN A 50 4.43 20.50 15.69
N TYR A 51 3.40 21.27 16.03
CA TYR A 51 3.01 21.47 17.44
C TYR A 51 2.53 20.17 18.08
N LEU A 52 1.67 19.42 17.41
CA LEU A 52 1.11 18.15 17.90
C LEU A 52 2.21 17.10 18.11
N VAL A 53 3.11 16.93 17.16
CA VAL A 53 4.23 15.99 17.27
C VAL A 53 5.19 16.40 18.38
N ARG A 54 5.54 17.70 18.45
CA ARG A 54 6.39 18.24 19.54
C ARG A 54 5.75 18.03 20.91
N PHE A 55 4.45 18.23 21.02
CA PHE A 55 3.71 17.97 22.26
C PHE A 55 3.84 16.51 22.70
N ALA A 56 3.63 15.55 21.78
CA ALA A 56 3.78 14.12 22.10
C ALA A 56 5.22 13.77 22.50
N ASN A 57 6.22 14.36 21.82
CA ASN A 57 7.63 14.17 22.13
C ASN A 57 8.00 14.70 23.53
N GLU A 58 7.52 15.89 23.89
CA GLU A 58 7.75 16.46 25.23
C GLU A 58 7.07 15.66 26.34
N LEU A 59 5.90 15.05 26.07
CA LEU A 59 5.28 14.11 27.00
C LEU A 59 6.15 12.86 27.19
N ALA A 60 6.69 12.29 26.08
CA ALA A 60 7.54 11.10 26.13
C ALA A 60 8.82 11.33 26.91
N LYS A 61 9.47 12.49 26.77
CA LYS A 61 10.62 12.92 27.61
C LYS A 61 10.32 12.95 29.10
N LYS A 62 9.05 13.17 29.47
CA LYS A 62 8.57 13.16 30.86
C LYS A 62 8.04 11.79 31.30
N GLY A 63 8.21 10.75 30.49
CA GLY A 63 7.77 9.38 30.79
C GLY A 63 6.31 9.08 30.44
N TYR A 64 5.58 10.00 29.77
CA TYR A 64 4.18 9.79 29.37
C TYR A 64 4.11 9.46 27.88
N GLN A 65 3.81 8.21 27.55
CA GLN A 65 3.67 7.77 26.16
C GLN A 65 2.30 8.16 25.57
N LEU A 66 2.34 8.95 24.50
CA LEU A 66 1.18 9.26 23.66
C LEU A 66 1.57 8.92 22.19
N PRO A 67 1.33 7.68 21.74
CA PRO A 67 1.62 7.29 20.37
C PRO A 67 0.90 8.20 19.37
N VAL A 68 1.59 8.59 18.31
CA VAL A 68 1.08 9.42 17.21
C VAL A 68 1.00 8.55 15.96
N VAL A 69 -0.18 8.51 15.35
CA VAL A 69 -0.41 7.81 14.10
C VAL A 69 -1.05 8.77 13.10
N VAL A 70 -0.58 8.74 11.86
CA VAL A 70 -1.12 9.57 10.78
C VAL A 70 -2.18 8.77 10.02
N ARG A 71 -3.30 9.42 9.74
CA ARG A 71 -4.39 8.82 9.00
C ARG A 71 -4.74 9.68 7.77
N GLY A 72 -4.76 9.05 6.61
CA GLY A 72 -5.31 9.62 5.38
C GLY A 72 -6.80 9.30 5.26
N SER A 73 -7.19 8.65 4.19
CA SER A 73 -8.60 8.26 3.91
C SER A 73 -9.13 7.09 4.75
N GLY A 74 -8.30 6.44 5.57
CA GLY A 74 -8.69 5.26 6.36
C GLY A 74 -8.94 4.00 5.52
N LEU A 75 -8.36 3.93 4.32
CA LEU A 75 -8.44 2.77 3.43
C LEU A 75 -7.30 1.76 3.65
N ASP A 76 -6.44 1.99 4.64
CA ASP A 76 -5.38 1.06 4.96
C ASP A 76 -5.92 -0.32 5.34
N GLN A 77 -5.30 -1.36 4.78
CA GLN A 77 -5.72 -2.76 4.96
C GLN A 77 -4.84 -3.50 5.97
N SER A 78 -3.84 -2.82 6.49
CA SER A 78 -2.81 -3.39 7.34
C SER A 78 -2.92 -2.96 8.81
N GLY A 79 -3.83 -2.03 9.14
CA GLY A 79 -3.98 -1.46 10.47
C GLY A 79 -2.91 -0.45 10.85
N ALA A 80 -2.20 0.12 9.86
CA ALA A 80 -1.10 1.05 10.11
C ALA A 80 -1.57 2.43 10.58
N ASP A 81 -2.82 2.80 10.32
CA ASP A 81 -3.40 4.10 10.68
C ASP A 81 -4.27 4.06 11.96
N LEU A 82 -4.15 2.98 12.77
CA LEU A 82 -4.90 2.78 14.01
C LEU A 82 -4.00 2.83 15.26
N THR A 83 -4.51 3.44 16.34
CA THR A 83 -3.77 3.60 17.61
C THR A 83 -4.68 3.76 18.82
N GLU A 84 -4.20 3.38 20.00
CA GLU A 84 -4.78 3.78 21.28
C GLU A 84 -4.33 5.19 21.73
N GLY A 85 -3.51 5.90 20.92
CA GLY A 85 -2.95 7.21 21.21
C GLY A 85 -3.67 8.36 20.52
N MET A 86 -2.92 9.17 19.78
CA MET A 86 -3.38 10.32 19.02
C MET A 86 -3.36 10.00 17.52
N ILE A 87 -4.49 10.21 16.84
CA ILE A 87 -4.58 10.20 15.39
C ILE A 87 -4.41 11.65 14.89
N ILE A 88 -3.51 11.85 13.93
CA ILE A 88 -3.42 13.06 13.11
C ILE A 88 -4.07 12.77 11.75
N SER A 89 -5.25 13.32 11.51
CA SER A 89 -5.95 13.21 10.22
C SER A 89 -5.42 14.24 9.23
N THR A 90 -5.11 13.81 8.01
CA THR A 90 -4.63 14.72 6.95
C THR A 90 -5.76 15.33 6.11
N GLU A 91 -7.03 15.14 6.49
CA GLU A 91 -8.19 15.54 5.69
C GLU A 91 -8.27 17.04 5.36
N LYS A 92 -7.69 17.90 6.20
CA LYS A 92 -7.60 19.36 5.96
C LYS A 92 -6.29 19.79 5.30
N LEU A 93 -5.30 18.89 5.21
CA LEU A 93 -4.06 19.11 4.45
C LEU A 93 -4.26 18.56 3.03
N ASN A 94 -5.20 19.11 2.27
CA ASN A 94 -5.73 18.57 1.02
C ASN A 94 -5.65 19.54 -0.17
N GLN A 95 -4.73 20.49 -0.15
CA GLN A 95 -4.58 21.47 -1.21
C GLN A 95 -3.60 21.01 -2.30
N ILE A 96 -3.99 21.20 -3.57
CA ILE A 96 -3.09 21.19 -4.72
C ILE A 96 -2.57 22.63 -4.86
N GLN A 97 -1.30 22.85 -4.51
CA GLN A 97 -0.75 24.18 -4.36
C GLN A 97 -0.27 24.77 -5.69
N GLU A 98 0.34 23.92 -6.54
CA GLU A 98 0.91 24.35 -7.81
C GLU A 98 0.92 23.20 -8.81
N ILE A 99 0.57 23.48 -10.07
CA ILE A 99 0.74 22.58 -11.22
C ILE A 99 1.58 23.32 -12.26
N ASP A 100 2.80 22.83 -12.49
CA ASP A 100 3.66 23.32 -13.59
C ASP A 100 3.65 22.28 -14.72
N ASP A 101 2.86 22.56 -15.75
CA ASP A 101 2.69 21.68 -16.92
C ASP A 101 3.90 21.66 -17.84
N ARG A 102 4.77 22.68 -17.81
CA ARG A 102 5.98 22.79 -18.64
C ARG A 102 7.06 21.82 -18.17
N VAL A 103 7.32 21.78 -16.85
CA VAL A 103 8.29 20.86 -16.24
C VAL A 103 7.64 19.59 -15.73
N ARG A 104 6.29 19.51 -15.78
CA ARG A 104 5.47 18.36 -15.36
C ARG A 104 5.69 17.99 -13.90
N LEU A 105 5.63 19.00 -13.06
CA LEU A 105 5.66 18.85 -11.61
C LEU A 105 4.34 19.36 -11.01
N VAL A 106 3.95 18.73 -9.92
CA VAL A 106 2.81 19.20 -9.11
C VAL A 106 3.20 19.17 -7.64
N ARG A 107 2.84 20.22 -6.91
CA ARG A 107 3.02 20.35 -5.47
C ARG A 107 1.70 20.15 -4.77
N VAL A 108 1.64 19.17 -3.85
CA VAL A 108 0.39 18.77 -3.18
C VAL A 108 0.62 18.52 -1.70
N GLN A 109 -0.37 18.83 -0.88
CA GLN A 109 -0.41 18.38 0.51
C GLN A 109 -0.75 16.90 0.60
N ALA A 110 -0.31 16.24 1.68
CA ALA A 110 -0.36 14.78 1.83
C ALA A 110 -1.79 14.19 1.83
N GLY A 111 -2.80 14.97 2.24
CA GLY A 111 -4.20 14.57 2.28
C GLY A 111 -4.96 14.73 0.95
N VAL A 112 -4.32 15.26 -0.11
CA VAL A 112 -4.92 15.27 -1.45
C VAL A 112 -5.16 13.84 -1.90
N THR A 113 -6.37 13.53 -2.38
CA THR A 113 -6.68 12.19 -2.89
C THR A 113 -6.21 12.02 -4.34
N LEU A 114 -5.95 10.76 -4.73
CA LEU A 114 -5.56 10.42 -6.11
C LEU A 114 -6.62 10.89 -7.13
N GLY A 115 -7.90 10.76 -6.79
CA GLY A 115 -9.00 11.22 -7.63
C GLY A 115 -9.02 12.73 -7.82
N GLN A 116 -8.88 13.51 -6.73
CA GLN A 116 -8.76 14.96 -6.78
C GLN A 116 -7.58 15.40 -7.63
N LEU A 117 -6.40 14.79 -7.38
CA LEU A 117 -5.18 15.10 -8.12
C LEU A 117 -5.35 14.82 -9.61
N ASN A 118 -5.77 13.62 -10.00
CA ASN A 118 -5.90 13.27 -11.41
C ASN A 118 -7.00 14.06 -12.12
N SER A 119 -8.08 14.46 -11.42
CA SER A 119 -9.10 15.36 -11.97
C SER A 119 -8.54 16.75 -12.28
N ALA A 120 -7.72 17.30 -11.38
CA ALA A 120 -7.06 18.60 -11.61
C ALA A 120 -6.02 18.50 -12.73
N LEU A 121 -5.17 17.46 -12.74
CA LEU A 121 -4.15 17.25 -13.75
C LEU A 121 -4.72 17.04 -15.15
N ALA A 122 -5.90 16.41 -15.27
CA ALA A 122 -6.57 16.19 -16.55
C ALA A 122 -6.87 17.47 -17.30
N LEU A 123 -7.11 18.60 -16.60
CA LEU A 123 -7.32 19.92 -17.20
C LEU A 123 -6.07 20.43 -17.94
N PHE A 124 -4.90 19.93 -17.57
CA PHE A 124 -3.60 20.22 -18.21
C PHE A 124 -3.13 19.10 -19.14
N GLY A 125 -3.99 18.10 -19.41
CA GLY A 125 -3.61 16.92 -20.21
C GLY A 125 -2.58 16.02 -19.54
N LEU A 126 -2.52 16.03 -18.20
CA LEU A 126 -1.56 15.30 -17.38
C LEU A 126 -2.27 14.28 -16.47
N ARG A 127 -1.49 13.35 -15.92
CA ARG A 127 -1.92 12.40 -14.86
C ARG A 127 -0.75 11.91 -14.00
N LEU A 128 -1.05 11.48 -12.80
CA LEU A 128 -0.19 10.59 -12.02
C LEU A 128 -0.53 9.14 -12.40
N PRO A 129 0.38 8.33 -12.98
CA PRO A 129 0.06 7.01 -13.51
C PRO A 129 0.11 5.93 -12.41
N ILE A 130 -0.74 6.06 -11.42
CA ILE A 130 -0.93 5.09 -10.33
C ILE A 130 -2.38 4.61 -10.37
N GLU A 131 -2.58 3.28 -10.34
CA GLU A 131 -3.89 2.65 -10.23
C GLU A 131 -4.17 2.25 -8.77
N ALA A 132 -4.88 3.11 -8.05
CA ALA A 132 -5.35 2.87 -6.69
C ALA A 132 -6.82 3.31 -6.55
N ASP A 133 -7.42 3.11 -5.39
CA ASP A 133 -8.74 3.70 -5.10
C ASP A 133 -8.63 5.23 -5.23
N PRO A 134 -9.52 5.90 -5.96
CA PRO A 134 -9.48 7.36 -6.12
C PRO A 134 -9.53 8.14 -4.80
N ARG A 135 -10.01 7.53 -3.72
CA ARG A 135 -10.07 8.12 -2.37
C ARG A 135 -8.75 7.99 -1.59
N GLU A 136 -7.80 7.15 -2.04
CA GLU A 136 -6.47 7.04 -1.42
C GLU A 136 -5.76 8.38 -1.45
N THR A 137 -5.19 8.79 -0.31
CA THR A 137 -4.40 10.02 -0.22
C THR A 137 -2.99 9.82 -0.77
N ILE A 138 -2.41 10.88 -1.35
CA ILE A 138 -1.04 10.82 -1.89
C ILE A 138 -0.02 10.49 -0.79
N GLY A 139 -0.16 11.09 0.40
CA GLY A 139 0.66 10.74 1.55
C GLY A 139 0.52 9.28 1.98
N GLY A 140 -0.70 8.72 1.92
CA GLY A 140 -0.97 7.31 2.19
C GLY A 140 -0.31 6.37 1.18
N LEU A 141 -0.40 6.67 -0.13
CA LEU A 141 0.25 5.89 -1.18
C LEU A 141 1.77 5.83 -1.02
N VAL A 142 2.40 6.95 -0.66
CA VAL A 142 3.85 7.01 -0.39
C VAL A 142 4.20 6.26 0.89
N SER A 143 3.48 6.55 1.99
CA SER A 143 3.73 5.92 3.30
C SER A 143 3.57 4.40 3.28
N ASN A 144 2.67 3.86 2.44
CA ASN A 144 2.48 2.43 2.22
C ASN A 144 3.38 1.84 1.12
N PHE A 145 4.12 2.67 0.40
CA PHE A 145 4.90 2.26 -0.77
C PHE A 145 4.05 1.48 -1.76
N TYR A 146 2.90 2.03 -2.10
CA TYR A 146 1.92 1.36 -2.93
C TYR A 146 2.47 0.99 -4.31
N THR A 147 2.28 -0.27 -4.68
CA THR A 147 2.67 -0.82 -5.98
C THR A 147 1.44 -1.46 -6.63
N ASP A 148 1.11 -1.02 -7.82
CA ASP A 148 -0.08 -1.44 -8.57
C ASP A 148 0.22 -2.40 -9.72
N LYS A 149 -0.81 -2.75 -10.49
CA LYS A 149 -0.73 -3.69 -11.62
C LYS A 149 0.01 -3.13 -12.83
N ILE A 150 0.07 -1.80 -13.00
CA ILE A 150 0.76 -1.12 -14.11
C ILE A 150 2.19 -0.72 -13.78
N ALA A 151 2.64 -0.98 -12.55
CA ALA A 151 3.97 -0.61 -12.08
C ALA A 151 5.12 -1.24 -12.90
N LYS A 152 4.86 -2.33 -13.64
CA LYS A 152 5.88 -2.89 -14.54
C LYS A 152 6.20 -1.96 -15.72
N LYS A 153 5.23 -1.18 -16.20
CA LYS A 153 5.42 -0.24 -17.30
C LYS A 153 5.77 1.16 -16.83
N TYR A 154 5.07 1.64 -15.82
CA TYR A 154 5.18 3.03 -15.36
C TYR A 154 6.05 3.20 -14.10
N GLY A 155 6.39 2.14 -13.39
CA GLY A 155 7.05 2.21 -12.10
C GLY A 155 6.05 2.35 -10.94
N SER A 156 6.55 2.23 -9.70
CA SER A 156 5.77 2.50 -8.49
C SER A 156 5.71 4.00 -8.20
N ILE A 157 4.94 4.39 -7.18
CA ILE A 157 4.85 5.77 -6.70
C ILE A 157 6.23 6.41 -6.42
N TYR A 158 7.23 5.60 -6.05
CA TYR A 158 8.60 6.04 -5.78
C TYR A 158 9.22 6.83 -6.95
N TYR A 159 8.99 6.43 -8.20
CA TYR A 159 9.55 7.10 -9.37
C TYR A 159 8.95 8.48 -9.66
N TYR A 160 7.79 8.76 -9.06
CA TYR A 160 7.03 9.99 -9.27
C TYR A 160 7.21 11.01 -8.16
N VAL A 161 7.75 10.64 -7.02
CA VAL A 161 8.06 11.60 -5.95
C VAL A 161 9.39 12.26 -6.24
N ASP A 162 9.38 13.59 -6.36
CA ASP A 162 10.58 14.41 -6.52
C ASP A 162 11.09 14.92 -5.17
N ARG A 163 10.17 15.35 -4.29
CA ARG A 163 10.49 15.81 -2.93
C ARG A 163 9.42 15.42 -1.93
N ILE A 164 9.85 15.25 -0.69
CA ILE A 164 9.01 15.02 0.47
C ILE A 164 9.29 16.10 1.49
N GLU A 165 8.22 16.70 2.02
CA GLU A 165 8.26 17.45 3.26
C GLU A 165 7.62 16.61 4.37
N ALA A 166 8.25 16.53 5.54
CA ALA A 166 7.76 15.78 6.67
C ALA A 166 8.11 16.46 8.01
N VAL A 167 7.23 16.30 8.99
CA VAL A 167 7.50 16.68 10.38
C VAL A 167 8.13 15.48 11.09
N LEU A 168 9.34 15.67 11.61
CA LEU A 168 10.11 14.66 12.35
C LEU A 168 9.62 14.51 13.81
N SER A 169 10.07 13.45 14.49
CA SER A 169 9.62 13.12 15.86
C SER A 169 9.83 14.22 16.91
N ASN A 170 10.80 15.11 16.70
CA ASN A 170 11.05 16.27 17.56
C ASN A 170 10.20 17.52 17.19
N GLY A 171 9.37 17.43 16.14
CA GLY A 171 8.57 18.52 15.59
C GLY A 171 9.30 19.44 14.61
N ASP A 172 10.53 19.14 14.23
CA ASP A 172 11.24 19.88 13.18
C ASP A 172 10.74 19.51 11.79
N LEU A 173 10.78 20.49 10.88
CA LEU A 173 10.43 20.28 9.50
C LEU A 173 11.63 19.74 8.72
N PHE A 174 11.44 18.63 8.04
CA PHE A 174 12.39 18.05 7.10
C PHE A 174 11.91 18.26 5.67
N GLN A 175 12.79 18.76 4.81
CA GLN A 175 12.57 18.82 3.37
C GLN A 175 13.65 17.98 2.68
N SER A 176 13.23 16.97 1.93
CA SER A 176 14.16 16.10 1.21
C SER A 176 14.86 16.84 0.10
N GLN A 177 16.11 16.47 -0.12
CA GLN A 177 16.91 16.95 -1.23
C GLN A 177 18.00 15.96 -1.60
N THR A 178 18.27 15.81 -2.87
CA THR A 178 19.41 15.04 -3.36
C THR A 178 20.69 15.85 -3.13
N LEU A 179 21.62 15.31 -2.33
CA LEU A 179 22.87 15.95 -1.94
C LEU A 179 24.03 15.30 -2.67
N ASN A 180 24.90 16.10 -3.27
CA ASN A 180 26.21 15.65 -3.71
C ASN A 180 27.17 15.51 -2.48
N ALA A 181 28.39 15.00 -2.69
CA ALA A 181 29.35 14.76 -1.62
C ALA A 181 29.65 16.01 -0.77
N HIS A 182 29.72 17.19 -1.39
CA HIS A 182 29.95 18.46 -0.69
C HIS A 182 28.69 18.86 0.13
N GLY A 183 27.50 18.75 -0.48
CA GLY A 183 26.24 19.02 0.20
C GLY A 183 26.02 18.07 1.39
N LEU A 184 26.32 16.78 1.25
CA LEU A 184 26.23 15.81 2.34
C LEU A 184 27.19 16.16 3.50
N LYS A 185 28.43 16.53 3.18
CA LYS A 185 29.39 16.98 4.20
C LYS A 185 28.88 18.24 4.93
N TYR A 186 28.30 19.18 4.20
CA TYR A 186 27.70 20.38 4.80
C TYR A 186 26.50 20.02 5.68
N ALA A 187 25.56 19.17 5.19
CA ALA A 187 24.39 18.75 5.94
C ALA A 187 24.76 18.04 7.26
N LYS A 188 25.78 17.18 7.25
CA LYS A 188 26.28 16.51 8.46
C LYS A 188 26.89 17.44 9.50
N ASN A 189 27.39 18.61 9.11
CA ASN A 189 28.08 19.55 10.02
C ASN A 189 27.12 20.60 10.64
N LYS A 190 25.85 20.62 10.27
CA LYS A 190 24.85 21.42 10.95
C LYS A 190 24.62 20.85 12.36
N LYS A 191 24.33 21.69 13.33
CA LYS A 191 24.07 21.31 14.72
C LYS A 191 22.55 21.21 14.99
N ASP A 192 21.83 20.47 14.15
CA ASP A 192 20.39 20.25 14.25
C ASP A 192 20.04 18.77 14.22
N PHE A 193 18.79 18.43 14.47
CA PHE A 193 18.33 17.04 14.48
C PHE A 193 18.47 16.38 13.11
N VAL A 194 18.24 17.12 12.03
CA VAL A 194 18.36 16.63 10.65
C VAL A 194 19.81 16.22 10.35
N SER A 195 20.79 16.96 10.85
CA SER A 195 22.21 16.62 10.66
C SER A 195 22.58 15.29 11.34
N THR A 196 21.95 14.97 12.47
CA THR A 196 22.16 13.66 13.15
C THR A 196 21.61 12.51 12.31
N LEU A 197 20.50 12.74 11.56
CA LEU A 197 19.95 11.74 10.64
C LEU A 197 20.91 11.47 9.47
N TYR A 198 21.43 12.53 8.83
CA TYR A 198 22.41 12.38 7.75
C TYR A 198 23.69 11.65 8.22
N GLN A 199 24.20 11.98 9.42
CA GLN A 199 25.37 11.31 10.01
C GLN A 199 25.07 9.84 10.29
N GLY A 200 23.98 9.56 11.02
CA GLY A 200 23.62 8.22 11.47
C GLY A 200 23.30 7.28 10.30
N ILE A 201 22.51 7.74 9.31
CA ILE A 201 22.17 6.91 8.15
C ILE A 201 23.41 6.63 7.28
N ASP A 202 24.28 7.61 7.07
CA ASP A 202 25.50 7.38 6.32
C ASP A 202 26.43 6.38 7.05
N GLN A 203 26.56 6.52 8.37
CA GLN A 203 27.32 5.56 9.20
C GLN A 203 26.72 4.15 9.11
N LEU A 204 25.39 4.00 9.31
CA LEU A 204 24.71 2.70 9.20
C LEU A 204 24.95 2.04 7.84
N ARG A 205 24.91 2.82 6.77
CA ARG A 205 25.17 2.31 5.43
C ARG A 205 26.63 1.86 5.25
N GLN A 206 27.58 2.58 5.81
CA GLN A 206 29.00 2.19 5.75
C GLN A 206 29.30 0.92 6.54
N GLU A 207 28.66 0.76 7.72
CA GLU A 207 28.84 -0.39 8.60
C GLU A 207 28.14 -1.67 8.09
N ASN A 208 27.10 -1.53 7.24
CA ASN A 208 26.26 -2.64 6.79
C ASN A 208 26.29 -2.86 5.27
N LYS A 209 27.40 -2.57 4.58
CA LYS A 209 27.49 -2.64 3.10
C LYS A 209 27.07 -3.98 2.53
N GLU A 210 27.63 -5.09 3.00
CA GLU A 210 27.28 -6.44 2.53
C GLU A 210 25.79 -6.74 2.69
N GLN A 211 25.24 -6.41 3.86
CA GLN A 211 23.82 -6.61 4.13
C GLN A 211 22.93 -5.77 3.21
N LEU A 212 23.34 -4.57 2.85
CA LEU A 212 22.59 -3.73 1.93
C LEU A 212 22.62 -4.27 0.50
N GLU A 213 23.70 -4.92 0.07
CA GLU A 213 23.74 -5.62 -1.21
C GLU A 213 22.78 -6.84 -1.20
N ASP A 214 22.79 -7.66 -0.14
CA ASP A 214 21.84 -8.77 0.02
C ASP A 214 20.36 -8.28 -0.01
N LEU A 215 20.09 -7.12 0.64
CA LEU A 215 18.75 -6.52 0.62
C LEU A 215 18.36 -6.01 -0.77
N LYS A 216 19.27 -5.51 -1.58
CA LYS A 216 19.01 -5.07 -2.96
C LYS A 216 18.59 -6.22 -3.87
N GLU A 217 19.12 -7.40 -3.66
CA GLU A 217 18.71 -8.59 -4.43
C GLU A 217 17.23 -8.94 -4.17
N ASN A 218 16.70 -8.62 -2.99
CA ASN A 218 15.32 -8.82 -2.57
C ASN A 218 14.43 -7.57 -2.76
N ASN A 219 14.57 -6.88 -3.88
CA ASN A 219 13.94 -5.58 -4.16
C ASN A 219 12.40 -5.60 -4.26
N HIS A 220 11.76 -6.77 -4.09
CA HIS A 220 10.30 -6.91 -4.07
C HIS A 220 9.67 -6.73 -2.71
N ALA A 221 10.48 -6.61 -1.64
CA ALA A 221 9.98 -6.37 -0.30
C ALA A 221 9.57 -4.90 -0.08
N ARG A 222 8.41 -4.69 0.54
CA ARG A 222 7.93 -3.37 0.97
C ARG A 222 7.92 -3.27 2.51
N THR A 223 8.77 -4.06 3.16
CA THR A 223 8.78 -4.30 4.60
C THR A 223 9.91 -3.56 5.30
N GLY A 224 9.71 -3.27 6.57
CA GLY A 224 10.70 -2.57 7.39
C GLY A 224 11.08 -1.21 6.81
N TYR A 225 12.38 -0.94 6.81
CA TYR A 225 12.99 0.23 6.18
C TYR A 225 13.89 -0.21 5.02
N HIS A 226 13.38 -1.10 4.19
CA HIS A 226 14.10 -1.69 3.06
C HIS A 226 14.70 -0.63 2.14
N MET A 227 14.03 0.50 1.99
CA MET A 227 14.44 1.62 1.13
C MET A 227 15.72 2.34 1.59
N ILE A 228 16.35 1.91 2.69
CA ILE A 228 17.73 2.31 3.02
C ILE A 228 18.70 1.94 1.90
N THR A 229 18.40 0.92 1.11
CA THR A 229 19.18 0.51 -0.07
C THR A 229 19.22 1.59 -1.16
N GLU A 230 18.19 2.46 -1.21
CA GLU A 230 18.02 3.51 -2.22
C GLU A 230 18.50 4.90 -1.76
N VAL A 231 18.96 5.05 -0.51
CA VAL A 231 19.41 6.35 0.03
C VAL A 231 20.65 6.86 -0.70
N GLN A 232 21.51 5.96 -1.21
CA GLN A 232 22.63 6.30 -2.09
C GLN A 232 22.19 6.08 -3.54
N LEU A 233 21.70 7.12 -4.19
CA LEU A 233 21.17 7.07 -5.55
C LEU A 233 22.26 6.78 -6.59
N SER A 234 23.46 7.33 -6.35
CA SER A 234 24.66 7.11 -7.14
C SER A 234 25.90 7.27 -6.23
N PRO A 235 27.12 6.96 -6.67
CA PRO A 235 28.34 7.22 -5.87
C PRO A 235 28.47 8.66 -5.38
N HIS A 236 27.76 9.60 -6.00
CA HIS A 236 27.86 11.03 -5.75
C HIS A 236 26.57 11.67 -5.22
N GLU A 237 25.47 10.90 -5.06
CA GLU A 237 24.15 11.43 -4.71
C GLU A 237 23.56 10.68 -3.51
N PHE A 238 23.13 11.43 -2.52
CA PHE A 238 22.57 10.94 -1.26
C PHE A 238 21.25 11.65 -0.97
N ASP A 239 20.20 10.86 -0.66
CA ASP A 239 18.88 11.39 -0.32
C ASP A 239 18.24 10.54 0.78
N LEU A 240 17.63 11.17 1.78
CA LEU A 240 16.91 10.48 2.85
C LEU A 240 15.45 10.19 2.49
N SER A 241 14.91 10.79 1.41
CA SER A 241 13.49 10.62 1.04
C SER A 241 13.08 9.17 0.82
N PRO A 242 13.92 8.24 0.29
CA PRO A 242 13.53 6.85 0.14
C PRO A 242 13.07 6.18 1.44
N LEU A 243 13.60 6.58 2.59
CA LEU A 243 13.22 6.00 3.88
C LEU A 243 11.75 6.22 4.28
N PHE A 244 11.08 7.23 3.71
CA PHE A 244 9.67 7.49 3.99
C PHE A 244 8.72 6.56 3.22
N PHE A 245 9.20 5.90 2.16
CA PHE A 245 8.42 4.92 1.41
C PHE A 245 8.26 3.63 2.20
N GLY A 246 7.02 3.27 2.47
CA GLY A 246 6.70 2.12 3.30
C GLY A 246 6.92 2.32 4.80
N ALA A 247 7.35 3.51 5.25
CA ALA A 247 7.55 3.80 6.67
C ALA A 247 6.26 3.90 7.48
N GLN A 248 5.12 4.08 6.83
CA GLN A 248 3.79 4.14 7.46
C GLN A 248 3.73 5.12 8.64
N GLY A 249 4.32 6.32 8.47
CA GLY A 249 4.34 7.37 9.48
C GLY A 249 5.28 7.13 10.66
N SER A 250 6.11 6.08 10.66
CA SER A 250 6.98 5.75 11.79
C SER A 250 8.29 6.54 11.83
N LEU A 251 8.67 7.22 10.75
CA LEU A 251 9.89 8.05 10.67
C LEU A 251 9.58 9.56 10.61
N GLY A 252 8.34 9.92 10.34
CA GLY A 252 7.87 11.29 10.24
C GLY A 252 6.46 11.37 9.67
N VAL A 253 5.83 12.51 9.84
CA VAL A 253 4.50 12.84 9.31
C VAL A 253 4.69 13.58 7.99
N ILE A 254 4.41 12.93 6.85
CA ILE A 254 4.46 13.58 5.53
C ILE A 254 3.37 14.65 5.48
N THR A 255 3.75 15.88 5.14
CA THR A 255 2.86 17.04 5.05
C THR A 255 2.65 17.49 3.61
N GLU A 256 3.69 17.40 2.77
CA GLU A 256 3.67 17.87 1.40
C GLU A 256 4.58 17.02 0.50
N LEU A 257 4.23 16.97 -0.79
CA LEU A 257 4.99 16.26 -1.81
C LEU A 257 5.07 17.09 -3.09
N ILE A 258 6.22 17.01 -3.76
CA ILE A 258 6.36 17.41 -5.16
C ILE A 258 6.41 16.14 -5.99
N LEU A 259 5.53 16.05 -6.99
CA LEU A 259 5.38 14.85 -7.82
C LEU A 259 5.67 15.16 -9.29
N LYS A 260 6.36 14.25 -9.95
CA LYS A 260 6.47 14.16 -11.40
C LYS A 260 5.19 13.58 -11.98
N VAL A 261 4.70 14.16 -13.06
CA VAL A 261 3.48 13.72 -13.74
C VAL A 261 3.75 13.46 -15.21
N ILE A 262 2.91 12.64 -15.85
CA ILE A 262 3.06 12.28 -17.26
C ILE A 262 1.86 12.76 -18.07
N PRO A 263 1.99 12.86 -19.40
CA PRO A 263 0.85 13.13 -20.27
C PRO A 263 -0.28 12.13 -20.07
N LEU A 264 -1.51 12.59 -20.21
CA LEU A 264 -2.72 11.77 -20.13
C LEU A 264 -2.62 10.60 -21.12
N SER A 265 -3.05 9.42 -20.67
CA SER A 265 -3.00 8.21 -21.51
C SER A 265 -3.97 8.31 -22.69
N ARG A 266 -3.58 7.65 -23.77
CA ARG A 266 -4.47 7.41 -24.92
C ARG A 266 -5.51 6.35 -24.56
N PRO A 267 -6.62 6.24 -25.34
CA PRO A 267 -7.58 5.16 -25.17
C PRO A 267 -6.89 3.79 -25.23
N THR A 268 -7.19 2.95 -24.27
CA THR A 268 -6.64 1.61 -24.15
C THR A 268 -7.41 0.60 -24.99
N LYS A 269 -6.79 -0.54 -25.27
CA LYS A 269 -7.39 -1.69 -25.91
C LYS A 269 -7.27 -2.91 -25.03
N GLN A 270 -8.37 -3.61 -24.81
CA GLN A 270 -8.45 -4.74 -23.89
C GLN A 270 -8.79 -6.04 -24.60
N ALA A 271 -8.34 -7.16 -24.02
CA ALA A 271 -8.75 -8.49 -24.44
C ALA A 271 -8.89 -9.41 -23.21
N LEU A 272 -9.90 -10.27 -23.25
CA LEU A 272 -10.21 -11.28 -22.23
C LEU A 272 -10.14 -12.67 -22.83
N PHE A 273 -9.45 -13.57 -22.15
CA PHE A 273 -9.28 -14.97 -22.55
C PHE A 273 -9.66 -15.90 -21.40
N GLY A 274 -10.31 -17.02 -21.73
CA GLY A 274 -10.67 -18.07 -20.79
C GLY A 274 -9.93 -19.36 -21.06
N PHE A 275 -9.49 -20.02 -19.97
CA PHE A 275 -8.76 -21.29 -20.03
C PHE A 275 -9.32 -22.28 -19.01
N ARG A 276 -9.35 -23.56 -19.39
CA ARG A 276 -9.71 -24.67 -18.51
C ARG A 276 -8.51 -25.16 -17.69
N ASP A 277 -7.33 -25.11 -18.30
CA ASP A 277 -6.08 -25.62 -17.73
C ASP A 277 -5.12 -24.50 -17.32
N LEU A 278 -4.55 -24.62 -16.12
CA LEU A 278 -3.62 -23.62 -15.55
C LEU A 278 -2.32 -23.52 -16.34
N LYS A 279 -1.77 -24.65 -16.79
CA LYS A 279 -0.50 -24.67 -17.52
C LYS A 279 -0.65 -23.89 -18.83
N THR A 280 -1.71 -24.18 -19.58
CA THR A 280 -2.03 -23.46 -20.82
C THR A 280 -2.22 -21.96 -20.60
N ALA A 281 -2.89 -21.57 -19.49
CA ALA A 281 -3.05 -20.17 -19.12
C ALA A 281 -1.71 -19.47 -18.81
N VAL A 282 -0.81 -20.14 -18.07
CA VAL A 282 0.52 -19.60 -17.72
C VAL A 282 1.42 -19.48 -18.97
N ASP A 283 1.41 -20.48 -19.84
CA ASP A 283 2.14 -20.45 -21.10
C ASP A 283 1.64 -19.30 -21.99
N PHE A 284 0.33 -19.13 -22.08
CA PHE A 284 -0.30 -18.03 -22.81
C PHE A 284 0.09 -16.66 -22.23
N MET A 285 0.03 -16.46 -20.91
CA MET A 285 0.47 -15.21 -20.26
C MET A 285 1.94 -14.92 -20.54
N SER A 286 2.78 -15.95 -20.65
CA SER A 286 4.19 -15.82 -20.96
C SER A 286 4.42 -15.33 -22.40
N GLU A 287 3.60 -15.77 -23.35
CA GLU A 287 3.60 -15.26 -24.72
C GLU A 287 3.02 -13.84 -24.80
N LEU A 288 1.94 -13.55 -24.09
CA LEU A 288 1.38 -12.19 -24.01
C LEU A 288 2.42 -11.17 -23.54
N LYS A 289 3.26 -11.53 -22.57
CA LYS A 289 4.30 -10.64 -22.04
C LYS A 289 5.26 -10.15 -23.11
N LYS A 290 5.52 -10.95 -24.16
CA LYS A 290 6.37 -10.56 -25.30
C LYS A 290 5.78 -9.41 -26.14
N LEU A 291 4.47 -9.18 -26.05
CA LEU A 291 3.78 -8.06 -26.70
C LEU A 291 3.88 -6.75 -25.91
N GLN A 292 4.51 -6.77 -24.72
CA GLN A 292 4.69 -5.61 -23.83
C GLN A 292 3.36 -4.90 -23.50
N PRO A 293 2.33 -5.61 -23.02
CA PRO A 293 1.08 -4.97 -22.62
C PRO A 293 1.29 -4.07 -21.40
N LEU A 294 0.32 -3.20 -21.16
CA LEU A 294 0.22 -2.41 -19.92
C LEU A 294 0.10 -3.34 -18.70
N ARG A 295 -0.81 -4.31 -18.80
CA ARG A 295 -1.04 -5.32 -17.76
C ARG A 295 -1.47 -6.66 -18.33
N ILE A 296 -1.22 -7.71 -17.56
CA ILE A 296 -1.78 -9.05 -17.70
C ILE A 296 -2.32 -9.45 -16.37
N ASP A 297 -3.64 -9.43 -16.21
CA ASP A 297 -4.32 -9.78 -14.98
C ASP A 297 -4.84 -11.22 -15.06
N PHE A 298 -4.65 -11.95 -13.98
CA PHE A 298 -5.13 -13.30 -13.76
C PHE A 298 -6.29 -13.29 -12.76
N TYR A 299 -7.37 -14.00 -13.07
CA TYR A 299 -8.53 -14.16 -12.20
C TYR A 299 -8.97 -15.63 -12.19
N ASP A 300 -9.16 -16.18 -10.98
CA ASP A 300 -9.92 -17.41 -10.80
C ASP A 300 -11.40 -17.16 -11.14
N ARG A 301 -11.99 -18.02 -11.96
CA ARG A 301 -13.40 -17.88 -12.38
C ARG A 301 -14.38 -17.78 -11.20
N ARG A 302 -14.07 -18.40 -10.07
CA ARG A 302 -14.92 -18.33 -8.87
C ARG A 302 -15.19 -16.90 -8.39
N LEU A 303 -14.32 -15.94 -8.72
CA LEU A 303 -14.54 -14.51 -8.48
C LEU A 303 -15.72 -13.96 -9.30
N VAL A 304 -15.96 -14.50 -10.48
CA VAL A 304 -17.06 -14.08 -11.37
C VAL A 304 -18.42 -14.63 -10.88
N ASN A 305 -18.41 -15.68 -10.08
CA ASN A 305 -19.62 -16.25 -9.50
C ASN A 305 -20.14 -15.49 -8.27
N LEU A 306 -19.45 -14.42 -7.84
CA LEU A 306 -19.96 -13.52 -6.81
C LEU A 306 -21.27 -12.91 -7.30
N GLU A 307 -22.29 -12.84 -6.44
CA GLU A 307 -23.64 -12.39 -6.84
C GLU A 307 -23.65 -11.05 -7.56
N GLN A 308 -22.82 -10.12 -7.13
CA GLN A 308 -22.66 -8.79 -7.76
C GLN A 308 -22.07 -8.86 -9.19
N VAL A 309 -21.29 -9.87 -9.52
CA VAL A 309 -20.68 -10.05 -10.86
C VAL A 309 -21.54 -10.95 -11.72
N LYS A 310 -22.27 -11.88 -11.10
CA LYS A 310 -23.13 -12.86 -11.78
C LYS A 310 -24.24 -12.20 -12.63
N THR A 311 -24.82 -11.10 -12.16
CA THR A 311 -25.83 -10.34 -12.89
C THR A 311 -25.29 -9.62 -14.13
N LEU A 312 -23.98 -9.35 -14.18
CA LEU A 312 -23.31 -8.61 -15.27
C LEU A 312 -22.73 -9.53 -16.33
N THR A 313 -22.51 -10.78 -15.97
CA THR A 313 -22.11 -11.84 -16.91
C THR A 313 -23.30 -12.47 -17.62
N ILE A 314 -24.53 -11.99 -17.38
CA ILE A 314 -25.72 -12.40 -18.11
C ILE A 314 -25.49 -12.11 -19.61
N GLY A 315 -25.27 -13.18 -20.39
CA GLY A 315 -24.93 -13.11 -21.82
C GLY A 315 -23.48 -13.45 -22.19
N LEU A 316 -22.56 -13.58 -21.21
CA LEU A 316 -21.22 -14.12 -21.41
C LEU A 316 -21.23 -15.62 -21.13
N ASP A 317 -21.15 -16.41 -22.18
CA ASP A 317 -20.89 -17.86 -22.03
C ASP A 317 -19.42 -18.08 -21.69
N LEU A 318 -19.15 -18.33 -20.43
CA LEU A 318 -17.80 -18.64 -19.92
C LEU A 318 -17.45 -20.14 -20.10
N GLY A 319 -18.36 -20.96 -20.61
CA GLY A 319 -18.15 -22.38 -20.84
C GLY A 319 -17.57 -23.11 -19.62
N GLU A 320 -16.60 -23.97 -19.84
CA GLU A 320 -15.85 -24.70 -18.78
C GLU A 320 -14.57 -23.98 -18.32
N THR A 321 -14.48 -22.67 -18.59
CA THR A 321 -13.36 -21.81 -18.17
C THR A 321 -13.16 -21.87 -16.65
N LYS A 322 -11.92 -22.07 -16.21
CA LYS A 322 -11.52 -22.00 -14.80
C LYS A 322 -10.69 -20.77 -14.48
N TYR A 323 -9.99 -20.25 -15.46
CA TYR A 323 -9.08 -19.11 -15.34
C TYR A 323 -9.37 -18.08 -16.40
N LEU A 324 -9.43 -16.82 -16.00
CA LEU A 324 -9.61 -15.67 -16.88
C LEU A 324 -8.32 -14.85 -16.93
N ILE A 325 -7.90 -14.51 -18.12
CA ILE A 325 -6.72 -13.66 -18.37
C ILE A 325 -7.20 -12.40 -19.08
N CYS A 326 -7.00 -11.25 -18.42
CA CYS A 326 -7.24 -9.96 -19.03
C CYS A 326 -5.93 -9.29 -19.38
N THR A 327 -5.85 -8.70 -20.57
CA THR A 327 -4.70 -7.91 -20.99
C THR A 327 -5.15 -6.56 -21.55
N GLU A 328 -4.31 -5.55 -21.38
CA GLU A 328 -4.59 -4.18 -21.80
C GLU A 328 -3.35 -3.56 -22.45
N PHE A 329 -3.57 -2.76 -23.50
CA PHE A 329 -2.55 -2.02 -24.25
C PHE A 329 -2.91 -0.54 -24.28
N ASP A 330 -1.97 0.33 -23.94
CA ASP A 330 -2.10 1.80 -23.90
C ASP A 330 -1.12 2.51 -24.84
N ASP A 331 -0.66 1.81 -25.85
CA ASP A 331 0.25 2.33 -26.87
C ASP A 331 -0.48 3.27 -27.86
N ASN A 332 0.24 3.76 -28.88
CA ASN A 332 -0.40 4.47 -29.96
C ASN A 332 -1.35 3.55 -30.77
N TYR A 333 -2.26 4.19 -31.52
CA TYR A 333 -3.29 3.47 -32.28
C TYR A 333 -2.73 2.34 -33.16
N PHE A 334 -1.67 2.61 -33.93
CA PHE A 334 -1.09 1.63 -34.87
C PHE A 334 -0.48 0.44 -34.13
N LYS A 335 0.23 0.68 -33.03
CA LYS A 335 0.84 -0.38 -32.21
C LYS A 335 -0.24 -1.21 -31.52
N ASN A 336 -1.29 -0.58 -30.98
CA ASN A 336 -2.43 -1.28 -30.39
C ASN A 336 -3.12 -2.18 -31.43
N GLN A 337 -3.38 -1.69 -32.63
CA GLN A 337 -3.97 -2.50 -33.71
C GLN A 337 -3.05 -3.67 -34.11
N SER A 338 -1.74 -3.43 -34.19
CA SER A 338 -0.76 -4.50 -34.46
C SER A 338 -0.78 -5.56 -33.35
N ASN A 339 -0.81 -5.15 -32.09
CA ASN A 339 -0.88 -6.07 -30.95
C ASN A 339 -2.18 -6.89 -30.98
N LEU A 340 -3.33 -6.28 -31.25
CA LEU A 340 -4.61 -7.00 -31.39
C LEU A 340 -4.58 -8.04 -32.55
N LYS A 341 -3.96 -7.70 -33.70
CA LYS A 341 -3.76 -8.66 -34.79
C LYS A 341 -2.87 -9.83 -34.36
N ARG A 342 -1.79 -9.56 -33.61
CA ARG A 342 -0.90 -10.61 -33.07
C ARG A 342 -1.62 -11.49 -32.06
N LEU A 343 -2.45 -10.92 -31.16
CA LEU A 343 -3.27 -11.67 -30.19
C LEU A 343 -4.18 -12.69 -30.90
N LYS A 344 -4.84 -12.28 -31.97
CA LYS A 344 -5.71 -13.16 -32.77
C LYS A 344 -4.96 -14.36 -33.38
N LYS A 345 -3.67 -14.21 -33.63
CA LYS A 345 -2.80 -15.26 -34.24
C LYS A 345 -2.19 -16.20 -33.19
N LEU A 346 -2.26 -15.88 -31.89
CA LEU A 346 -1.75 -16.77 -30.85
C LEU A 346 -2.56 -18.07 -30.84
N SER A 347 -1.92 -19.18 -31.14
CA SER A 347 -2.54 -20.49 -31.26
C SER A 347 -2.46 -21.24 -29.94
N TYR A 348 -3.42 -21.00 -29.06
CA TYR A 348 -3.60 -21.73 -27.79
C TYR A 348 -5.03 -22.24 -27.71
N GLN A 349 -5.23 -23.38 -27.04
CA GLN A 349 -6.56 -23.89 -26.78
C GLN A 349 -7.23 -22.99 -25.73
N LYS A 350 -8.21 -22.20 -26.17
CA LYS A 350 -8.96 -21.21 -25.40
C LYS A 350 -10.43 -21.62 -25.38
N GLU A 351 -11.06 -21.52 -24.22
CA GLU A 351 -12.52 -21.67 -24.08
C GLU A 351 -13.25 -20.38 -24.44
N LEU A 352 -12.58 -19.23 -24.24
CA LEU A 352 -13.12 -17.90 -24.48
C LEU A 352 -12.05 -16.98 -25.07
N ALA A 353 -12.44 -16.14 -26.03
CA ALA A 353 -11.61 -15.03 -26.50
C ALA A 353 -12.49 -13.84 -26.90
N ILE A 354 -12.46 -12.79 -26.13
CA ILE A 354 -13.17 -11.52 -26.38
C ILE A 354 -12.11 -10.43 -26.55
N ILE A 355 -12.17 -9.71 -27.67
CA ILE A 355 -11.15 -8.73 -28.01
C ILE A 355 -11.81 -7.39 -28.33
N ASP A 356 -11.42 -6.34 -27.60
CA ASP A 356 -11.80 -4.95 -27.82
C ASP A 356 -13.32 -4.71 -27.80
N GLN A 357 -13.99 -5.30 -26.80
CA GLN A 357 -15.44 -5.13 -26.59
C GLN A 357 -15.72 -4.44 -25.24
N PRO A 358 -16.75 -3.57 -25.14
CA PRO A 358 -17.08 -2.83 -23.91
C PRO A 358 -17.36 -3.73 -22.71
N GLU A 359 -17.89 -4.93 -22.93
CA GLU A 359 -18.23 -5.92 -21.93
C GLU A 359 -17.01 -6.32 -21.07
N ILE A 360 -15.81 -6.31 -21.66
CA ILE A 360 -14.55 -6.59 -20.94
C ILE A 360 -14.33 -5.54 -19.86
N THR A 361 -14.44 -4.26 -20.24
CA THR A 361 -14.23 -3.12 -19.30
C THR A 361 -15.22 -3.20 -18.15
N ASN A 362 -16.49 -3.46 -18.45
CA ASN A 362 -17.54 -3.59 -17.45
C ASN A 362 -17.26 -4.78 -16.52
N LEU A 363 -16.96 -5.96 -17.05
CA LEU A 363 -16.66 -7.14 -16.26
C LEU A 363 -15.47 -6.90 -15.32
N ILE A 364 -14.36 -6.37 -15.83
CA ILE A 364 -13.15 -6.11 -15.03
C ILE A 364 -13.40 -5.04 -13.96
N ALA A 365 -14.11 -3.96 -14.30
CA ALA A 365 -14.48 -2.93 -13.34
C ALA A 365 -15.33 -3.52 -12.20
N HIS A 366 -16.27 -4.41 -12.51
CA HIS A 366 -17.11 -5.06 -11.50
C HIS A 366 -16.35 -6.08 -10.65
N ILE A 367 -15.48 -6.90 -11.24
CA ILE A 367 -14.59 -7.78 -10.47
C ILE A 367 -13.77 -6.94 -9.50
N ASN A 368 -13.09 -5.89 -9.98
CA ASN A 368 -12.27 -5.03 -9.14
C ASN A 368 -13.10 -4.35 -8.04
N LYS A 369 -14.29 -3.81 -8.39
CA LYS A 369 -15.19 -3.20 -7.41
C LYS A 369 -15.66 -4.22 -6.36
N SER A 370 -15.99 -5.45 -6.74
CA SER A 370 -16.38 -6.50 -5.81
C SER A 370 -15.24 -6.93 -4.88
N LEU A 371 -13.99 -6.84 -5.34
CA LEU A 371 -12.80 -7.14 -4.53
C LEU A 371 -12.46 -6.04 -3.52
N ILE A 372 -12.78 -4.78 -3.84
CA ILE A 372 -12.59 -3.61 -2.98
C ILE A 372 -13.80 -3.42 -2.06
N ALA A 373 -15.00 -3.51 -2.63
CA ALA A 373 -16.28 -3.23 -1.98
C ALA A 373 -16.91 -4.45 -1.33
N TYR A 374 -16.12 -5.37 -0.81
CA TYR A 374 -16.67 -6.49 -0.02
C TYR A 374 -17.31 -5.96 1.28
N ARG A 375 -18.22 -5.01 1.06
CA ARG A 375 -19.07 -4.34 2.03
C ARG A 375 -20.49 -4.52 1.58
N ASN A 376 -21.33 -4.89 2.49
CA ASN A 376 -22.79 -4.95 2.36
C ASN A 376 -23.32 -6.13 1.59
N ASP A 377 -23.36 -7.24 2.29
CA ASP A 377 -24.62 -7.93 2.37
C ASP A 377 -24.81 -8.43 3.79
N SER A 378 -26.04 -8.55 4.22
CA SER A 378 -26.52 -9.08 5.49
C SER A 378 -26.00 -10.50 5.82
N SER A 379 -24.99 -11.00 5.11
CA SER A 379 -24.30 -12.23 5.43
C SER A 379 -23.30 -11.99 6.56
N VAL A 380 -23.41 -12.80 7.58
CA VAL A 380 -22.56 -12.81 8.78
C VAL A 380 -21.08 -13.07 8.44
N VAL A 381 -20.80 -13.64 7.26
CA VAL A 381 -19.45 -14.03 6.81
C VAL A 381 -18.82 -12.94 5.98
N GLU A 382 -17.67 -12.45 6.44
CA GLU A 382 -16.91 -11.40 5.78
C GLU A 382 -15.69 -11.97 5.05
N ARG A 383 -15.46 -11.51 3.81
CA ARG A 383 -14.19 -11.75 3.12
C ARG A 383 -13.15 -10.74 3.58
N VAL A 384 -12.18 -11.21 4.33
CA VAL A 384 -11.18 -10.34 4.95
C VAL A 384 -9.99 -10.07 4.01
N ILE A 385 -9.44 -8.87 4.10
CA ILE A 385 -8.28 -8.45 3.31
C ILE A 385 -7.02 -8.65 4.17
N ILE A 386 -6.45 -9.84 4.15
CA ILE A 386 -5.23 -10.21 4.90
C ILE A 386 -4.17 -10.89 4.04
N ALA A 387 -4.54 -11.28 2.83
CA ALA A 387 -3.70 -11.95 1.84
C ALA A 387 -3.72 -11.14 0.54
N ASP A 388 -3.21 -9.91 0.59
CA ASP A 388 -3.30 -8.95 -0.51
C ASP A 388 -1.92 -8.62 -1.08
N ARG A 389 -1.82 -8.66 -2.43
CA ARG A 389 -0.65 -8.25 -3.21
C ARG A 389 0.68 -8.82 -2.72
N SER A 390 0.67 -10.11 -2.31
CA SER A 390 1.89 -10.83 -2.02
C SER A 390 2.69 -11.09 -3.31
N TYR A 391 4.00 -10.92 -3.25
CA TYR A 391 4.89 -11.20 -4.37
C TYR A 391 5.18 -12.70 -4.45
N ILE A 392 4.98 -13.28 -5.64
CA ILE A 392 5.33 -14.68 -5.96
C ILE A 392 6.22 -14.68 -7.20
N PRO A 393 7.44 -15.21 -7.14
CA PRO A 393 8.29 -15.35 -8.31
C PRO A 393 7.56 -16.10 -9.43
N LYS A 394 7.78 -15.70 -10.67
CA LYS A 394 7.13 -16.32 -11.83
C LYS A 394 7.40 -17.83 -11.91
N THR A 395 8.59 -18.26 -11.54
CA THR A 395 9.01 -19.68 -11.52
C THR A 395 8.17 -20.50 -10.55
N GLU A 396 7.70 -19.88 -9.45
CA GLU A 396 6.95 -20.54 -8.39
C GLU A 396 5.43 -20.43 -8.56
N PHE A 397 4.95 -19.67 -9.56
CA PHE A 397 3.52 -19.39 -9.69
C PHE A 397 2.66 -20.65 -9.83
N TYR A 398 3.14 -21.64 -10.60
CA TYR A 398 2.40 -22.89 -10.80
C TYR A 398 2.29 -23.71 -9.51
N SER A 399 3.42 -23.92 -8.83
CA SER A 399 3.48 -24.64 -7.55
C SER A 399 2.70 -23.93 -6.45
N PHE A 400 2.74 -22.62 -6.45
CA PHE A 400 1.98 -21.77 -5.54
C PHE A 400 0.46 -21.97 -5.71
N VAL A 401 -0.05 -21.91 -6.95
CA VAL A 401 -1.49 -22.14 -7.22
C VAL A 401 -1.93 -23.54 -6.80
N ASP A 402 -1.08 -24.55 -6.98
CA ASP A 402 -1.38 -25.91 -6.52
C ASP A 402 -1.40 -26.01 -4.98
N SER A 403 -0.50 -25.30 -4.31
CA SER A 403 -0.45 -25.26 -2.84
C SER A 403 -1.65 -24.55 -2.21
N ILE A 404 -2.28 -23.59 -2.93
CA ILE A 404 -3.55 -22.96 -2.48
C ILE A 404 -4.64 -24.02 -2.30
N LYS A 405 -4.72 -25.06 -3.14
CA LYS A 405 -5.69 -26.15 -3.00
C LYS A 405 -5.52 -26.92 -1.66
N THR A 406 -4.29 -26.96 -1.15
CA THR A 406 -4.01 -27.54 0.16
C THR A 406 -4.54 -26.64 1.29
N LEU A 407 -4.37 -25.34 1.17
CA LEU A 407 -4.98 -24.38 2.11
C LEU A 407 -6.50 -24.43 2.07
N GLU A 408 -7.12 -24.55 0.88
CA GLU A 408 -8.58 -24.72 0.73
C GLU A 408 -9.09 -25.94 1.51
N LYS A 409 -8.38 -27.06 1.45
CA LYS A 409 -8.73 -28.28 2.21
C LYS A 409 -8.55 -28.09 3.73
N ILE A 410 -7.45 -27.44 4.16
CA ILE A 410 -7.16 -27.19 5.58
C ILE A 410 -8.23 -26.31 6.23
N PHE A 411 -8.68 -25.28 5.51
CA PHE A 411 -9.64 -24.30 6.03
C PHE A 411 -11.09 -24.57 5.58
N ASN A 412 -11.30 -25.61 4.79
CA ASN A 412 -12.61 -25.99 4.23
C ASN A 412 -13.37 -24.80 3.61
N GLN A 413 -12.65 -23.99 2.80
CA GLN A 413 -13.22 -22.85 2.11
C GLN A 413 -12.56 -22.63 0.75
N GLU A 414 -13.26 -21.98 -0.16
CA GLU A 414 -12.70 -21.54 -1.44
C GLU A 414 -11.79 -20.31 -1.25
N LEU A 415 -10.62 -20.34 -1.89
CA LEU A 415 -9.63 -19.27 -1.87
C LEU A 415 -9.33 -18.81 -3.30
N PRO A 416 -10.26 -18.09 -3.94
CA PRO A 416 -10.07 -17.65 -5.32
C PRO A 416 -8.88 -16.69 -5.42
N LEU A 417 -7.96 -17.01 -6.35
CA LEU A 417 -6.75 -16.25 -6.62
C LEU A 417 -6.99 -15.21 -7.70
N PHE A 418 -6.41 -14.03 -7.52
CA PHE A 418 -6.33 -13.00 -8.56
C PHE A 418 -5.05 -12.18 -8.40
N GLY A 419 -4.64 -11.49 -9.46
CA GLY A 419 -3.46 -10.64 -9.39
C GLY A 419 -2.91 -10.27 -10.76
N SER A 420 -1.69 -9.75 -10.79
CA SER A 420 -1.01 -9.32 -12.00
C SER A 420 0.22 -10.18 -12.29
N PHE A 421 0.22 -10.80 -13.47
CA PHE A 421 1.35 -11.57 -13.98
C PHE A 421 2.54 -10.69 -14.39
N MET A 422 2.30 -9.38 -14.60
CA MET A 422 3.36 -8.44 -14.96
C MET A 422 4.19 -8.03 -13.74
N THR A 423 3.55 -7.81 -12.61
CA THR A 423 4.19 -7.41 -11.34
C THR A 423 4.43 -8.58 -10.39
N ASN A 424 3.90 -9.77 -10.70
CA ASN A 424 3.93 -10.95 -9.84
C ASN A 424 3.27 -10.75 -8.46
N LEU A 425 2.27 -9.86 -8.39
CA LEU A 425 1.52 -9.57 -7.17
C LEU A 425 0.17 -10.29 -7.22
N TYR A 426 -0.08 -11.12 -6.22
CA TYR A 426 -1.27 -11.95 -6.14
C TYR A 426 -1.98 -11.83 -4.79
N SER A 427 -3.29 -12.03 -4.82
CA SER A 427 -4.17 -11.88 -3.66
C SER A 427 -5.16 -13.02 -3.55
N LEU A 428 -5.52 -13.35 -2.30
CA LEU A 428 -6.61 -14.26 -1.95
C LEU A 428 -7.68 -13.51 -1.16
N ARG A 429 -8.90 -14.02 -1.16
CA ARG A 429 -10.01 -13.50 -0.34
C ARG A 429 -10.62 -14.60 0.52
N PRO A 430 -9.99 -14.94 1.65
CA PRO A 430 -10.58 -15.89 2.62
C PRO A 430 -11.80 -15.27 3.29
N SER A 431 -12.74 -16.13 3.71
CA SER A 431 -13.99 -15.75 4.35
C SER A 431 -14.00 -16.21 5.81
N PHE A 432 -14.26 -15.27 6.74
CA PHE A 432 -14.37 -15.55 8.17
C PHE A 432 -15.48 -14.71 8.80
N ASP A 433 -16.24 -15.30 9.72
CA ASP A 433 -17.18 -14.58 10.57
C ASP A 433 -16.44 -14.05 11.81
N LEU A 434 -16.06 -12.77 11.76
CA LEU A 434 -15.31 -12.15 12.86
C LEU A 434 -16.13 -12.00 14.15
N SER A 435 -17.46 -12.18 14.12
CA SER A 435 -18.28 -12.25 15.33
C SER A 435 -18.00 -13.54 16.14
N GLN A 436 -17.56 -14.61 15.46
CA GLN A 436 -17.30 -15.90 16.07
C GLN A 436 -15.86 -16.03 16.58
N VAL A 437 -15.71 -16.44 17.82
CA VAL A 437 -14.37 -16.65 18.43
C VAL A 437 -13.56 -17.69 17.68
N ASN A 438 -14.23 -18.75 17.20
CA ASN A 438 -13.55 -19.82 16.46
C ASN A 438 -12.98 -19.29 15.13
N ASP A 439 -13.74 -18.50 14.39
CA ASP A 439 -13.32 -17.94 13.10
C ASP A 439 -12.17 -16.94 13.26
N ARG A 440 -12.18 -16.12 14.32
CA ARG A 440 -11.03 -15.26 14.65
C ARG A 440 -9.74 -16.07 14.91
N LYS A 441 -9.84 -17.23 15.59
CA LYS A 441 -8.70 -18.15 15.77
C LYS A 441 -8.25 -18.77 14.44
N GLN A 442 -9.21 -19.21 13.62
CA GLN A 442 -8.91 -19.76 12.29
C GLN A 442 -8.27 -18.72 11.37
N LEU A 443 -8.69 -17.46 11.44
CA LEU A 443 -8.08 -16.37 10.68
C LEU A 443 -6.60 -16.17 11.05
N LEU A 444 -6.26 -16.16 12.34
CA LEU A 444 -4.86 -16.06 12.77
C LEU A 444 -4.03 -17.27 12.31
N ARG A 445 -4.61 -18.47 12.37
CA ARG A 445 -3.99 -19.68 11.84
C ARG A 445 -3.82 -19.62 10.33
N PHE A 446 -4.82 -19.09 9.61
CA PHE A 446 -4.73 -18.86 8.16
C PHE A 446 -3.58 -17.91 7.83
N LEU A 447 -3.47 -16.79 8.53
CA LEU A 447 -2.41 -15.80 8.31
C LEU A 447 -1.01 -16.42 8.47
N GLN A 448 -0.82 -17.30 9.49
CA GLN A 448 0.43 -18.04 9.70
C GLN A 448 0.72 -19.03 8.56
N GLN A 449 -0.28 -19.83 8.16
CA GLN A 449 -0.12 -20.83 7.10
C GLN A 449 0.10 -20.17 5.73
N TYR A 450 -0.63 -19.09 5.44
CA TYR A 450 -0.45 -18.33 4.22
C TYR A 450 0.92 -17.66 4.16
N SER A 451 1.37 -17.04 5.25
CA SER A 451 2.71 -16.47 5.36
C SER A 451 3.79 -17.51 5.08
N LYS A 452 3.68 -18.69 5.71
CA LYS A 452 4.60 -19.81 5.46
C LYS A 452 4.60 -20.21 3.99
N LEU A 453 3.43 -20.37 3.37
CA LEU A 453 3.32 -20.71 1.95
C LEU A 453 4.03 -19.69 1.05
N ILE A 454 3.86 -18.39 1.33
CA ILE A 454 4.51 -17.32 0.56
C ILE A 454 6.04 -17.42 0.64
N TYR A 455 6.59 -17.57 1.85
CA TYR A 455 8.04 -17.64 2.03
C TYR A 455 8.64 -18.96 1.53
N ASP A 456 7.94 -20.07 1.68
CA ASP A 456 8.33 -21.38 1.09
C ASP A 456 8.35 -21.33 -0.46
N SER A 457 7.58 -20.42 -1.06
CA SER A 457 7.57 -20.13 -2.50
C SER A 457 8.58 -19.05 -2.91
N ASN A 458 9.60 -18.77 -2.11
CA ASN A 458 10.56 -17.67 -2.34
C ASN A 458 9.89 -16.31 -2.61
N GLY A 459 8.68 -16.13 -2.09
CA GLY A 459 7.88 -14.91 -2.24
C GLY A 459 8.09 -13.90 -1.11
N ASN A 460 7.29 -12.84 -1.15
CA ASN A 460 7.22 -11.84 -0.09
C ASN A 460 5.77 -11.51 0.23
N LEU A 461 5.41 -11.55 1.52
CA LEU A 461 4.05 -11.30 1.98
C LEU A 461 3.57 -9.88 1.65
N CYS A 462 4.47 -8.92 1.66
CA CYS A 462 4.23 -7.49 1.42
C CYS A 462 4.90 -7.02 0.12
N GLY A 463 4.47 -7.53 -1.03
CA GLY A 463 5.00 -7.15 -2.34
C GLY A 463 4.39 -5.86 -2.88
N GLY A 464 3.14 -5.57 -2.56
CA GLY A 464 2.38 -4.44 -3.09
C GLY A 464 2.15 -3.29 -2.12
N SER A 465 2.38 -3.48 -0.82
CA SER A 465 2.27 -2.46 0.23
C SER A 465 3.02 -2.91 1.49
N ALA A 466 3.28 -1.98 2.41
CA ALA A 466 3.95 -2.27 3.67
C ALA A 466 3.06 -3.07 4.65
N GLU A 467 3.66 -3.63 5.69
CA GLU A 467 3.13 -4.69 6.56
C GLU A 467 2.07 -4.25 7.60
N GLY A 468 2.09 -2.99 8.05
CA GLY A 468 1.22 -2.51 9.13
C GLY A 468 1.33 -3.31 10.43
N GLN A 469 0.22 -3.35 11.20
CA GLN A 469 0.15 -4.14 12.44
C GLN A 469 -0.21 -5.61 12.18
N VAL A 470 -1.01 -5.88 11.13
CA VAL A 470 -1.57 -7.21 10.85
C VAL A 470 -0.50 -8.21 10.40
N GLN A 471 0.42 -7.79 9.55
CA GLN A 471 1.41 -8.68 8.92
C GLN A 471 2.81 -8.59 9.52
N ALA A 472 3.09 -7.54 10.29
CA ALA A 472 4.46 -7.24 10.77
C ALA A 472 5.11 -8.40 11.56
N LEU A 473 4.34 -9.16 12.35
CA LEU A 473 4.91 -10.30 13.07
C LEU A 473 5.42 -11.38 12.10
N MET A 474 4.62 -11.72 11.06
CA MET A 474 4.99 -12.74 10.07
C MET A 474 6.20 -12.29 9.25
N VAL A 475 6.26 -11.01 8.92
CA VAL A 475 7.41 -10.40 8.26
C VAL A 475 8.66 -10.52 9.15
N ASN A 476 8.55 -10.14 10.43
CA ASN A 476 9.68 -10.19 11.37
C ASN A 476 10.21 -11.60 11.60
N GLN A 477 9.33 -12.61 11.67
CA GLN A 477 9.73 -14.03 11.80
C GLN A 477 10.51 -14.54 10.59
N ASN A 478 10.33 -13.94 9.42
CA ASN A 478 11.01 -14.30 8.17
C ASN A 478 12.11 -13.29 7.77
N THR A 479 12.43 -12.36 8.66
CA THR A 479 13.50 -11.37 8.46
C THR A 479 14.69 -11.72 9.36
N SER A 480 15.92 -11.62 8.85
CA SER A 480 17.12 -11.93 9.63
C SER A 480 17.26 -11.01 10.85
N ALA A 481 17.79 -11.53 11.95
CA ALA A 481 18.05 -10.74 13.15
C ALA A 481 18.95 -9.52 12.87
N ARG A 482 19.91 -9.66 11.94
CA ARG A 482 20.78 -8.57 11.50
C ARG A 482 19.99 -7.46 10.80
N THR A 483 19.05 -7.81 9.93
CA THR A 483 18.16 -6.85 9.24
C THR A 483 17.21 -6.16 10.21
N LEU A 484 16.61 -6.91 11.15
CA LEU A 484 15.76 -6.33 12.19
C LEU A 484 16.53 -5.33 13.07
N ASN A 485 17.79 -5.63 13.41
CA ASN A 485 18.64 -4.71 14.16
C ASN A 485 18.93 -3.43 13.36
N LEU A 486 19.24 -3.53 12.06
CA LEU A 486 19.43 -2.36 11.19
C LEU A 486 18.16 -1.49 11.16
N TYR A 487 16.98 -2.10 11.02
CA TYR A 487 15.71 -1.38 11.04
C TYR A 487 15.43 -0.73 12.41
N HIS A 488 15.80 -1.39 13.48
CA HIS A 488 15.71 -0.80 14.82
C HIS A 488 16.60 0.44 14.98
N GLN A 489 17.82 0.39 14.50
CA GLN A 489 18.74 1.53 14.52
C GLN A 489 18.20 2.71 13.70
N ILE A 490 17.64 2.46 12.50
CA ILE A 490 16.99 3.50 11.69
C ILE A 490 15.85 4.15 12.46
N LYS A 491 14.95 3.33 13.03
CA LYS A 491 13.82 3.82 13.84
C LYS A 491 14.30 4.69 15.01
N THR A 492 15.30 4.23 15.74
CA THR A 492 15.86 4.93 16.91
C THR A 492 16.50 6.28 16.54
N LEU A 493 17.13 6.36 15.36
CA LEU A 493 17.67 7.62 14.85
C LEU A 493 16.56 8.64 14.57
N PHE A 494 15.49 8.23 13.90
CA PHE A 494 14.38 9.12 13.52
C PHE A 494 13.42 9.40 14.67
N ASP A 495 13.24 8.47 15.58
CA ASP A 495 12.27 8.56 16.67
C ASP A 495 12.82 7.95 17.97
N PRO A 496 13.72 8.67 18.66
CA PRO A 496 14.39 8.18 19.86
C PRO A 496 13.43 7.83 21.02
N HIS A 497 12.26 8.46 21.06
CA HIS A 497 11.25 8.24 22.10
C HIS A 497 10.14 7.28 21.68
N ASN A 498 10.22 6.72 20.46
CA ASN A 498 9.26 5.77 19.89
C ASN A 498 7.80 6.24 20.00
N ILE A 499 7.55 7.50 19.63
CA ILE A 499 6.20 8.09 19.64
C ILE A 499 5.47 7.90 18.31
N LEU A 500 6.19 7.84 17.18
CA LEU A 500 5.62 7.77 15.85
C LEU A 500 5.30 6.32 15.47
N ASN A 501 4.04 5.97 15.40
CA ASN A 501 3.50 4.67 15.01
C ASN A 501 4.28 3.45 15.58
N PRO A 502 4.37 3.29 16.91
CA PRO A 502 5.30 2.34 17.54
C PRO A 502 4.90 0.85 17.39
N LYS A 503 3.65 0.55 16.95
CA LYS A 503 3.13 -0.83 16.86
C LYS A 503 3.35 -1.48 15.49
N ILE A 504 3.87 -0.75 14.52
CA ILE A 504 4.24 -1.30 13.22
C ILE A 504 5.73 -1.70 13.20
N LYS A 505 6.16 -2.35 12.13
CA LYS A 505 7.56 -2.78 11.95
C LYS A 505 8.01 -3.75 13.06
N GLN A 506 8.44 -3.26 14.19
CA GLN A 506 9.06 -4.06 15.26
C GLN A 506 8.17 -4.29 16.49
N GLY A 507 7.15 -3.45 16.68
CA GLY A 507 6.26 -3.51 17.86
C GLY A 507 5.08 -4.48 17.74
N ALA A 508 4.99 -5.25 16.67
CA ALA A 508 3.83 -6.09 16.39
C ALA A 508 3.84 -7.40 17.19
N SER A 509 2.66 -7.83 17.64
CA SER A 509 2.45 -9.14 18.25
C SER A 509 1.09 -9.73 17.85
N LEU A 510 1.02 -11.08 17.74
CA LEU A 510 -0.26 -11.76 17.52
C LEU A 510 -1.26 -11.50 18.64
N ALA A 511 -0.79 -11.32 19.87
CA ALA A 511 -1.65 -10.97 21.00
C ALA A 511 -2.34 -9.62 20.79
N ASN A 512 -1.63 -8.62 20.24
CA ASN A 512 -2.22 -7.34 19.89
C ASN A 512 -3.24 -7.47 18.74
N VAL A 513 -2.90 -8.21 17.68
CA VAL A 513 -3.84 -8.48 16.58
C VAL A 513 -5.10 -9.17 17.10
N ALA A 514 -4.96 -10.19 17.94
CA ALA A 514 -6.09 -10.92 18.53
C ALA A 514 -6.95 -10.03 19.45
N ARG A 515 -6.30 -9.17 20.27
CA ARG A 515 -6.97 -8.26 21.20
C ARG A 515 -7.81 -7.21 20.48
N PHE A 516 -7.29 -6.67 19.39
CA PHE A 516 -7.90 -5.57 18.65
C PHE A 516 -8.64 -6.01 17.40
N MET A 517 -8.74 -7.32 17.16
CA MET A 517 -9.56 -7.82 16.06
C MET A 517 -11.01 -7.42 16.27
N ARG A 518 -11.60 -6.76 15.28
CA ARG A 518 -13.00 -6.32 15.31
C ARG A 518 -13.94 -7.52 15.44
N ILE A 519 -15.08 -7.29 16.07
CA ILE A 519 -16.10 -8.32 16.32
C ILE A 519 -17.34 -8.16 15.45
N SER A 520 -17.39 -7.14 14.60
CA SER A 520 -18.51 -6.88 13.69
C SER A 520 -18.04 -6.68 12.26
N ALA A 521 -18.87 -7.09 11.31
CA ALA A 521 -18.62 -6.90 9.88
C ALA A 521 -18.77 -5.43 9.44
N GLN A 522 -19.37 -4.56 10.24
CA GLN A 522 -19.51 -3.15 9.90
C GLN A 522 -18.14 -2.46 9.94
N ILE A 523 -17.55 -2.30 8.76
CA ILE A 523 -16.47 -1.34 8.57
C ILE A 523 -17.11 0.05 8.74
N GLY A 524 -16.57 0.90 9.60
CA GLY A 524 -17.05 2.26 9.76
C GLY A 524 -17.21 2.90 8.39
N LEU A 525 -18.43 3.33 8.06
CA LEU A 525 -18.69 4.06 6.84
C LEU A 525 -17.84 5.34 6.92
N ILE A 526 -16.81 5.42 6.08
CA ILE A 526 -16.21 6.71 5.76
C ILE A 526 -17.37 7.51 5.19
N ARG A 527 -17.76 8.62 5.84
CA ARG A 527 -18.80 9.50 5.35
C ARG A 527 -18.50 9.78 3.88
N GLN A 528 -19.44 9.39 3.02
CA GLN A 528 -19.53 9.85 1.65
C GLN A 528 -20.28 11.19 1.75
N ASP A 529 -19.55 12.29 1.90
CA ASP A 529 -20.05 13.63 1.61
C ASP A 529 -19.17 14.26 0.54
#